data_4f5e936c9c72f5706cf4577a24a7efd1
#
_entry.id   4f5e936c9c72f5706cf4577a24a7efd1
#
_cell.length_a   1.000
_cell.length_b   1.000
_cell.length_c   1.000
_cell.angle_alpha   90.00
_cell.angle_beta   90.00
_cell.angle_gamma   90.00
#
_symmetry.space_group_name_H-M   'P 1'
#
loop_
_entity.id
_entity.type
_entity.pdbx_description
1 polymer ?
#
loop_
_entity_poly.entity_id
_entity_poly.type
_entity_poly.pdbx_seq_one_letter_code
_entity_poly.pdbx_strand_id
1 'polypeptide(L)'
;NTDKIDLTYWMNSLQPIPLDDPLFVTLNSTRNIDQNQIYDQVTMRHPVYDVGVLGAQKDISLNNGDNRTWFSGAWMKNGFHEDGLSSGLDVARSILAKDILPIAAE
;
A
#
# COMPACT_ATOMS: atom_id res chain seq x y z
N ASN A 1 0.64 -8.77 -24.07
CA ASN A 1 1.09 -8.98 -22.69
C ASN A 1 0.04 -8.39 -21.77
N THR A 2 -0.80 -9.26 -21.18
CA THR A 2 -2.05 -8.90 -20.49
C THR A 2 -1.85 -8.68 -18.98
N ASP A 3 -0.62 -8.47 -18.51
CA ASP A 3 -0.29 -8.41 -17.09
C ASP A 3 -0.48 -7.02 -16.46
N LYS A 4 -0.95 -6.05 -17.23
CA LYS A 4 -1.19 -4.69 -16.75
C LYS A 4 -2.67 -4.37 -16.81
N ILE A 5 -3.21 -3.89 -15.72
CA ILE A 5 -4.59 -3.41 -15.64
C ILE A 5 -4.64 -2.01 -16.26
N ASP A 6 -5.49 -1.81 -17.27
CA ASP A 6 -5.89 -0.49 -17.79
C ASP A 6 -7.13 -0.06 -17.01
N LEU A 7 -7.01 0.96 -16.20
CA LEU A 7 -8.06 1.41 -15.29
C LEU A 7 -8.03 2.93 -15.16
N THR A 8 -9.21 3.54 -15.17
CA THR A 8 -9.36 4.97 -14.91
C THR A 8 -10.30 5.20 -13.74
N TYR A 9 -9.84 5.96 -12.75
CA TYR A 9 -10.65 6.47 -11.66
C TYR A 9 -11.16 7.86 -12.00
N TRP A 10 -12.45 8.10 -11.81
CA TRP A 10 -13.00 9.44 -11.77
C TRP A 10 -12.95 9.98 -10.34
N MET A 11 -12.00 10.88 -10.11
CA MET A 11 -11.67 11.33 -8.76
C MET A 11 -12.77 12.15 -8.10
N ASN A 12 -13.59 12.86 -8.88
CA ASN A 12 -14.71 13.63 -8.36
C ASN A 12 -15.79 12.77 -7.67
N SER A 13 -15.86 11.47 -7.97
CA SER A 13 -16.75 10.55 -7.26
C SER A 13 -16.14 9.97 -5.98
N LEU A 14 -14.83 10.10 -5.81
CA LEU A 14 -14.08 9.53 -4.68
C LEU A 14 -13.65 10.59 -3.68
N GLN A 15 -13.58 11.84 -4.10
CA GLN A 15 -13.12 12.98 -3.29
C GLN A 15 -14.03 14.20 -3.52
N PRO A 16 -14.07 15.16 -2.59
CA PRO A 16 -14.90 16.35 -2.70
C PRO A 16 -14.29 17.37 -3.68
N ILE A 17 -14.15 16.97 -4.95
CA ILE A 17 -13.69 17.81 -6.05
C ILE A 17 -14.92 18.34 -6.79
N PRO A 18 -15.00 19.65 -7.13
CA PRO A 18 -16.12 20.21 -7.87
C PRO A 18 -16.37 19.48 -9.21
N LEU A 19 -17.62 19.31 -9.59
CA LEU A 19 -17.99 18.59 -10.82
C LEU A 19 -17.61 19.33 -12.11
N ASP A 20 -17.41 20.63 -12.03
CA ASP A 20 -16.94 21.48 -13.12
C ASP A 20 -15.40 21.41 -13.32
N ASP A 21 -14.70 20.74 -12.42
CA ASP A 21 -13.28 20.42 -12.54
C ASP A 21 -13.07 18.88 -12.60
N PRO A 22 -13.33 18.24 -13.74
CA PRO A 22 -13.28 16.79 -13.86
C PRO A 22 -11.83 16.27 -13.82
N LEU A 23 -11.49 15.49 -12.79
CA LEU A 23 -10.18 14.92 -12.59
C LEU A 23 -10.19 13.39 -12.69
N PHE A 24 -9.24 12.86 -13.46
CA PHE A 24 -9.09 11.44 -13.69
C PHE A 24 -7.67 10.96 -13.33
N VAL A 25 -7.58 9.76 -12.78
CA VAL A 25 -6.30 9.05 -12.60
C VAL A 25 -6.35 7.76 -13.41
N THR A 26 -5.50 7.67 -14.43
CA THR A 26 -5.46 6.53 -15.34
C THR A 26 -4.18 5.74 -15.17
N LEU A 27 -4.31 4.43 -14.99
CA LEU A 27 -3.21 3.49 -14.88
C LEU A 27 -3.04 2.74 -16.20
N ASN A 28 -1.81 2.72 -16.74
CA ASN A 28 -1.42 1.94 -17.91
C ASN A 28 -2.33 2.16 -19.13
N SER A 29 -2.70 3.41 -19.41
CA SER A 29 -3.60 3.71 -20.53
C SER A 29 -3.15 3.06 -21.83
N THR A 30 -4.03 2.33 -22.45
CA THR A 30 -3.89 1.83 -23.83
C THR A 30 -4.42 2.82 -24.85
N ARG A 31 -5.07 3.89 -24.41
CA ARG A 31 -5.63 4.95 -25.24
C ARG A 31 -4.66 6.11 -25.31
N ASN A 32 -4.68 6.80 -26.45
CA ASN A 32 -3.97 8.07 -26.59
C ASN A 32 -4.72 9.16 -25.80
N ILE A 33 -4.05 9.79 -24.86
CA ILE A 33 -4.55 10.92 -24.08
C ILE A 33 -3.87 12.17 -24.62
N ASP A 34 -4.62 13.25 -24.85
CA ASP A 34 -4.07 14.53 -25.28
C ASP A 34 -3.10 15.05 -24.20
N GLN A 35 -1.87 15.34 -24.63
CA GLN A 35 -0.80 15.80 -23.73
C GLN A 35 -1.16 17.09 -22.99
N ASN A 36 -2.00 17.94 -23.59
CA ASN A 36 -2.47 19.17 -22.95
C ASN A 36 -3.46 18.92 -21.79
N GLN A 37 -3.99 17.70 -21.67
CA GLN A 37 -4.90 17.27 -20.62
C GLN A 37 -4.19 16.46 -19.52
N ILE A 38 -2.88 16.25 -19.66
CA ILE A 38 -2.08 15.52 -18.66
C ILE A 38 -1.42 16.52 -17.73
N TYR A 39 -1.86 16.55 -16.47
CA TYR A 39 -1.26 17.38 -15.43
C TYR A 39 0.07 16.80 -14.95
N ASP A 40 0.14 15.47 -14.81
CA ASP A 40 1.35 14.77 -14.38
C ASP A 40 1.36 13.32 -14.87
N GLN A 41 2.56 12.77 -15.02
CA GLN A 41 2.77 11.38 -15.40
C GLN A 41 3.96 10.80 -14.65
N VAL A 42 3.73 9.71 -13.93
CA VAL A 42 4.75 9.05 -13.12
C VAL A 42 4.72 7.54 -13.33
N THR A 43 5.89 6.91 -13.28
CA THR A 43 6.00 5.45 -13.25
C THR A 43 6.18 4.99 -11.81
N MET A 44 5.22 4.23 -11.30
CA MET A 44 5.28 3.65 -9.96
C MET A 44 5.31 2.13 -10.03
N ARG A 45 5.94 1.52 -9.01
CA ARG A 45 5.82 0.08 -8.76
C ARG A 45 4.67 -0.14 -7.80
N HIS A 46 3.77 -1.03 -8.17
CA HIS A 46 2.63 -1.38 -7.34
C HIS A 46 2.72 -2.87 -6.96
N PRO A 47 2.51 -3.23 -5.69
CA PRO A 47 2.44 -4.63 -5.29
C PRO A 47 1.34 -5.36 -6.07
N VAL A 48 1.65 -6.54 -6.56
CA VAL A 48 0.66 -7.43 -7.18
C VAL A 48 0.29 -8.50 -6.15
N TYR A 49 -0.99 -8.58 -5.83
CA TYR A 49 -1.51 -9.53 -4.86
C TYR A 49 -1.91 -10.82 -5.58
N ASP A 50 -1.14 -11.86 -5.38
CA ASP A 50 -1.46 -13.22 -5.80
C ASP A 50 -1.74 -14.12 -4.58
N VAL A 51 -1.99 -15.40 -4.81
CA VAL A 51 -2.27 -16.37 -3.73
C VAL A 51 -1.07 -16.54 -2.79
N GLY A 52 0.14 -16.34 -3.29
CA GLY A 52 1.38 -16.44 -2.51
C GLY A 52 1.55 -15.33 -1.49
N VAL A 53 0.94 -14.16 -1.73
CA VAL A 53 1.02 -13.00 -0.82
C VAL A 53 0.50 -13.33 0.57
N LEU A 54 -0.58 -14.12 0.70
CA LEU A 54 -1.15 -14.48 2.01
C LEU A 54 -0.15 -15.27 2.86
N GLY A 55 0.62 -16.17 2.24
CA GLY A 55 1.70 -16.89 2.90
C GLY A 55 2.83 -15.95 3.32
N ALA A 56 3.29 -15.09 2.41
CA ALA A 56 4.35 -14.12 2.66
C ALA A 56 4.00 -13.13 3.79
N GLN A 57 2.76 -12.61 3.82
CA GLN A 57 2.28 -11.75 4.91
C GLN A 57 2.34 -12.45 6.26
N LYS A 58 1.94 -13.72 6.31
CA LYS A 58 2.00 -14.53 7.53
C LYS A 58 3.44 -14.75 7.97
N ASP A 59 4.33 -15.13 7.06
CA ASP A 59 5.73 -15.40 7.36
C ASP A 59 6.43 -14.14 7.89
N ILE A 60 6.18 -12.97 7.28
CA ILE A 60 6.72 -11.71 7.76
C ILE A 60 6.17 -11.37 9.14
N SER A 61 4.88 -11.57 9.37
CA SER A 61 4.27 -11.31 10.68
C SER A 61 4.89 -12.18 11.78
N LEU A 62 5.23 -13.43 11.48
CA LEU A 62 5.89 -14.35 12.43
C LEU A 62 7.33 -13.98 12.72
N ASN A 63 8.04 -13.42 11.74
CA ASN A 63 9.46 -13.05 11.86
C ASN A 63 9.66 -11.56 12.25
N ASN A 64 8.58 -10.79 12.41
CA ASN A 64 8.68 -9.41 12.84
C ASN A 64 9.28 -9.30 14.24
N GLY A 65 10.34 -8.51 14.35
CA GLY A 65 11.10 -8.30 15.58
C GLY A 65 12.34 -9.19 15.71
N ASP A 66 12.58 -10.09 14.76
CA ASP A 66 13.83 -10.84 14.69
C ASP A 66 14.97 -9.91 14.33
N ASN A 67 16.10 -10.06 15.02
CA ASN A 67 17.27 -9.18 14.87
C ASN A 67 16.92 -7.68 15.00
N ARG A 68 15.90 -7.33 15.79
CA ARG A 68 15.39 -5.96 15.97
C ARG A 68 14.92 -5.32 14.65
N THR A 69 14.50 -6.13 13.67
CA THR A 69 14.02 -5.67 12.37
C THR A 69 12.53 -5.87 12.29
N TRP A 70 11.83 -4.85 11.80
CA TRP A 70 10.38 -4.83 11.71
C TRP A 70 9.94 -4.38 10.33
N PHE A 71 8.89 -5.00 9.82
CA PHE A 71 8.30 -4.68 8.53
C PHE A 71 6.85 -4.26 8.71
N SER A 72 6.48 -3.17 8.07
CA SER A 72 5.10 -2.69 8.00
C SER A 72 4.83 -2.07 6.64
N GLY A 73 3.57 -1.91 6.32
CA GLY A 73 3.12 -1.26 5.09
C GLY A 73 1.74 -1.75 4.68
N ALA A 74 1.12 -1.04 3.75
CA ALA A 74 -0.20 -1.41 3.21
C ALA A 74 -0.21 -2.81 2.59
N TRP A 75 0.92 -3.24 2.04
CA TRP A 75 1.12 -4.58 1.45
C TRP A 75 1.04 -5.73 2.45
N MET A 76 1.11 -5.46 3.75
CA MET A 76 0.89 -6.44 4.81
C MET A 76 -0.59 -6.84 4.98
N LYS A 77 -1.51 -6.14 4.30
CA LYS A 77 -2.96 -6.41 4.29
C LYS A 77 -3.47 -6.30 2.85
N ASN A 78 -4.44 -5.43 2.57
CA ASN A 78 -5.11 -5.35 1.26
C ASN A 78 -4.57 -4.20 0.37
N GLY A 79 -3.64 -3.38 0.85
CA GLY A 79 -2.99 -2.33 0.08
C GLY A 79 -3.60 -0.95 0.20
N PHE A 80 -4.56 -0.73 1.09
CA PHE A 80 -5.17 0.57 1.31
C PHE A 80 -4.38 1.42 2.32
N HIS A 81 -4.63 2.73 2.33
CA HIS A 81 -3.97 3.65 3.27
C HIS A 81 -4.18 3.23 4.73
N GLU A 82 -5.40 2.85 5.08
CA GLU A 82 -5.75 2.37 6.42
C GLU A 82 -4.99 1.09 6.79
N ASP A 83 -4.74 0.21 5.83
CA ASP A 83 -3.94 -1.00 6.04
C ASP A 83 -2.49 -0.66 6.37
N GLY A 84 -1.94 0.39 5.75
CA GLY A 84 -0.60 0.91 6.05
C GLY A 84 -0.51 1.43 7.49
N LEU A 85 -1.47 2.25 7.91
CA LEU A 85 -1.57 2.76 9.27
C LEU A 85 -1.73 1.61 10.28
N SER A 86 -2.67 0.72 10.04
CA SER A 86 -2.94 -0.43 10.90
C SER A 86 -1.72 -1.33 11.06
N SER A 87 -1.01 -1.63 9.97
CA SER A 87 0.22 -2.41 10.00
C SER A 87 1.33 -1.73 10.82
N GLY A 88 1.48 -0.41 10.69
CA GLY A 88 2.42 0.38 11.50
C GLY A 88 2.08 0.36 12.99
N LEU A 89 0.80 0.48 13.34
CA LEU A 89 0.33 0.38 14.73
C LEU A 89 0.59 -0.99 15.34
N ASP A 90 0.40 -2.08 14.57
CA ASP A 90 0.67 -3.43 15.03
C ASP A 90 2.16 -3.62 15.35
N VAL A 91 3.06 -3.07 14.54
CA VAL A 91 4.50 -3.06 14.80
C VAL A 91 4.83 -2.23 16.04
N ALA A 92 4.28 -1.02 16.16
CA ALA A 92 4.53 -0.16 17.32
C ALA A 92 4.08 -0.83 18.64
N ARG A 93 2.92 -1.46 18.67
CA ARG A 93 2.44 -2.23 19.83
C ARG A 93 3.36 -3.39 20.17
N SER A 94 3.86 -4.09 19.16
CA SER A 94 4.77 -5.22 19.35
C SER A 94 6.13 -4.79 19.90
N ILE A 95 6.66 -3.64 19.48
CA ILE A 95 7.88 -3.05 20.03
C ILE A 95 7.66 -2.70 21.50
N LEU A 96 6.60 -1.96 21.80
CA LEU A 96 6.28 -1.55 23.18
C LEU A 96 6.08 -2.75 24.11
N ALA A 97 5.44 -3.81 23.62
CA ALA A 97 5.23 -5.02 24.41
C ALA A 97 6.56 -5.76 24.73
N LYS A 98 7.54 -5.73 23.81
CA LYS A 98 8.87 -6.32 24.03
C LYS A 98 9.70 -5.48 25.02
N ASP A 99 9.58 -4.15 24.98
CA ASP A 99 10.31 -3.25 25.87
C ASP A 99 9.78 -3.26 27.33
N ILE A 100 8.53 -3.72 27.52
CA ILE A 100 7.89 -3.84 28.85
C ILE A 100 8.28 -5.17 29.56
N LEU A 101 8.74 -6.18 28.81
CA LEU A 101 9.23 -7.41 29.41
C LEU A 101 10.62 -7.13 30.05
N PRO A 102 10.79 -7.34 31.37
CA PRO A 102 12.10 -7.16 32.00
C PRO A 102 13.10 -8.10 31.33
N ILE A 103 14.24 -7.55 30.95
CA ILE A 103 15.40 -8.35 30.57
C ILE A 103 15.64 -9.25 31.78
N ALA A 104 15.36 -10.56 31.62
CA ALA A 104 15.75 -11.50 32.67
C ALA A 104 17.24 -11.37 32.84
N ALA A 105 17.66 -10.91 34.02
CA ALA A 105 19.07 -10.85 34.38
C ALA A 105 19.57 -12.28 34.43
N GLU A 106 20.52 -12.61 33.54
CA GLU A 106 21.33 -13.83 33.66
C GLU A 106 22.27 -13.72 34.89
#